data_35c56c39b403727445cbdc188f5d40fa
#
_entry.id   35c56c39b403727445cbdc188f5d40fa
#
_cell.length_a   1.000
_cell.length_b   1.000
_cell.length_c   1.000
_cell.angle_alpha   90.00
_cell.angle_beta   90.00
_cell.angle_gamma   90.00
#
_symmetry.space_group_name_H-M   'P 1'
#
loop_
_entity.id
_entity.type
_entity.pdbx_description
1 polymer ?
#
loop_
_entity_poly.entity_id
_entity_poly.type
_entity_poly.pdbx_seq_one_letter_code
_entity_poly.pdbx_strand_id
1 'polypeptide(L)'
;MKENLERAVEIAKELERRKITNRLSYYEPYDYQKKFHNSNATQRLLMAGNRVGKSLSGAMEMAYHLTGKYPEWWEGRKFERPVRAWAGGVSNETTRDVCQKELVGQPDDPSAKGTGSVPLDLIGETVRKAGVPNALNSLVVRHITGGWSRLGFKAYEMGKEKWMGEQLDVVWLDEEPPASIYSQALTRTADKG
;
A
#
# COMPACT_ATOMS: atom_id res chain seq x y z
N MET A 1 -22.71 38.34 -2.46
CA MET A 1 -21.59 38.12 -1.51
C MET A 1 -21.78 36.88 -0.65
N LYS A 2 -22.95 36.69 -0.02
CA LYS A 2 -23.27 35.51 0.82
C LYS A 2 -23.24 34.20 0.02
N GLU A 3 -23.86 34.15 -1.14
CA GLU A 3 -23.89 32.99 -2.05
C GLU A 3 -22.49 32.55 -2.52
N ASN A 4 -21.59 33.49 -2.81
CA ASN A 4 -20.22 33.21 -3.19
C ASN A 4 -19.42 32.62 -2.01
N LEU A 5 -19.70 33.03 -0.77
CA LEU A 5 -19.09 32.48 0.42
C LEU A 5 -19.58 31.06 0.69
N GLU A 6 -20.86 30.80 0.57
CA GLU A 6 -21.46 29.46 0.74
C GLU A 6 -20.86 28.48 -0.29
N ARG A 7 -20.77 28.89 -1.55
CA ARG A 7 -20.14 28.09 -2.62
C ARG A 7 -18.64 27.82 -2.37
N ALA A 8 -17.90 28.81 -1.86
CA ALA A 8 -16.50 28.64 -1.50
C ALA A 8 -16.32 27.62 -0.36
N VAL A 9 -17.18 27.64 0.63
CA VAL A 9 -17.19 26.67 1.75
C VAL A 9 -17.51 25.26 1.26
N GLU A 10 -18.47 25.09 0.36
CA GLU A 10 -18.77 23.78 -0.25
C GLU A 10 -17.59 23.21 -1.05
N ILE A 11 -16.95 24.06 -1.85
CA ILE A 11 -15.74 23.65 -2.60
C ILE A 11 -14.62 23.24 -1.66
N ALA A 12 -14.39 24.00 -0.59
CA ALA A 12 -13.37 23.66 0.41
C ALA A 12 -13.63 22.31 1.09
N LYS A 13 -14.88 22.06 1.51
CA LYS A 13 -15.29 20.77 2.10
C LYS A 13 -15.11 19.60 1.12
N GLU A 14 -15.46 19.78 -0.15
CA GLU A 14 -15.31 18.76 -1.16
C GLU A 14 -13.81 18.49 -1.45
N LEU A 15 -12.96 19.52 -1.48
CA LEU A 15 -11.51 19.35 -1.61
C LEU A 15 -10.91 18.58 -0.44
N GLU A 16 -11.31 18.89 0.79
CA GLU A 16 -10.88 18.14 1.97
C GLU A 16 -11.34 16.69 1.91
N ARG A 17 -12.60 16.43 1.55
CA ARG A 17 -13.11 15.07 1.36
C ARG A 17 -12.27 14.31 0.33
N ARG A 18 -11.94 14.93 -0.82
CA ARG A 18 -11.10 14.31 -1.86
C ARG A 18 -9.70 14.00 -1.36
N LYS A 19 -9.08 14.89 -0.59
CA LYS A 19 -7.77 14.63 0.02
C LYS A 19 -7.76 13.41 0.93
N ILE A 20 -8.84 13.22 1.71
CA ILE A 20 -8.99 12.08 2.61
C ILE A 20 -9.25 10.78 1.83
N THR A 21 -10.13 10.81 0.82
CA THR A 21 -10.57 9.62 0.08
C THR A 21 -9.69 9.25 -1.11
N ASN A 22 -8.74 10.10 -1.47
CA ASN A 22 -7.78 9.88 -2.57
C ASN A 22 -6.38 10.36 -2.19
N ARG A 23 -5.88 9.89 -1.04
CA ARG A 23 -4.54 10.25 -0.53
C ARG A 23 -3.43 10.03 -1.57
N LEU A 24 -3.60 9.04 -2.45
CA LEU A 24 -2.62 8.71 -3.49
C LEU A 24 -2.33 9.89 -4.42
N SER A 25 -3.36 10.65 -4.82
CA SER A 25 -3.21 11.80 -5.73
C SER A 25 -2.70 13.07 -5.04
N TYR A 26 -2.75 13.12 -3.71
CA TYR A 26 -2.33 14.28 -2.91
C TYR A 26 -1.08 14.00 -2.07
N TYR A 27 -0.42 12.87 -2.32
CA TYR A 27 0.79 12.53 -1.59
C TYR A 27 1.98 13.39 -2.06
N GLU A 28 2.52 14.15 -1.14
CA GLU A 28 3.73 14.95 -1.31
C GLU A 28 4.86 14.34 -0.48
N PRO A 29 5.78 13.58 -1.10
CA PRO A 29 6.86 12.92 -0.39
C PRO A 29 7.92 13.93 0.05
N TYR A 30 8.50 13.72 1.22
CA TYR A 30 9.76 14.37 1.60
C TYR A 30 10.89 13.91 0.66
N ASP A 31 11.99 14.67 0.59
CA ASP A 31 13.10 14.38 -0.32
C ASP A 31 13.67 12.96 -0.17
N TYR A 32 13.80 12.47 1.06
CA TYR A 32 14.29 11.11 1.32
C TYR A 32 13.29 10.04 0.88
N GLN A 33 11.98 10.29 0.98
CA GLN A 33 10.94 9.40 0.48
C GLN A 33 10.93 9.40 -1.06
N LYS A 34 11.08 10.58 -1.67
CA LYS A 34 11.17 10.72 -3.12
C LYS A 34 12.39 9.98 -3.67
N LYS A 35 13.55 10.07 -3.00
CA LYS A 35 14.74 9.29 -3.36
C LYS A 35 14.50 7.77 -3.26
N PHE A 36 13.78 7.32 -2.23
CA PHE A 36 13.40 5.92 -2.08
C PHE A 36 12.48 5.47 -3.22
N HIS A 37 11.44 6.23 -3.55
CA HIS A 37 10.49 5.93 -4.62
C HIS A 37 11.15 5.92 -6.01
N ASN A 38 12.08 6.82 -6.26
CA ASN A 38 12.75 6.95 -7.56
C ASN A 38 13.92 5.98 -7.76
N SER A 39 14.24 5.17 -6.77
CA SER A 39 15.29 4.16 -6.90
C SER A 39 14.84 2.99 -7.77
N ASN A 40 15.67 2.61 -8.75
CA ASN A 40 15.47 1.43 -9.59
C ASN A 40 16.08 0.15 -9.01
N ALA A 41 16.61 0.20 -7.78
CA ALA A 41 17.13 -0.98 -7.11
C ALA A 41 16.03 -2.02 -6.86
N THR A 42 16.34 -3.29 -7.08
CA THR A 42 15.40 -4.40 -6.84
C THR A 42 15.12 -4.62 -5.36
N GLN A 43 16.04 -4.21 -4.50
CA GLN A 43 15.90 -4.26 -3.04
C GLN A 43 16.19 -2.87 -2.49
N ARG A 44 15.29 -2.35 -1.68
CA ARG A 44 15.41 -1.02 -1.09
C ARG A 44 15.10 -1.09 0.41
N LEU A 45 15.91 -0.44 1.21
CA LEU A 45 15.73 -0.31 2.65
C LEU A 45 15.54 1.16 3.01
N LEU A 46 14.41 1.47 3.61
CA LEU A 46 14.12 2.80 4.15
C LEU A 46 14.38 2.82 5.66
N MET A 47 15.58 3.23 6.04
CA MET A 47 15.96 3.42 7.44
C MET A 47 15.75 4.87 7.85
N ALA A 48 14.95 5.09 8.87
CA ALA A 48 14.69 6.41 9.43
C ALA A 48 14.15 6.27 10.86
N GLY A 49 14.18 7.35 11.63
CA GLY A 49 13.64 7.39 12.98
C GLY A 49 12.15 7.07 13.06
N ASN A 50 11.59 7.02 14.26
CA ASN A 50 10.18 6.78 14.46
C ASN A 50 9.34 8.00 14.02
N ARG A 51 8.10 7.76 13.56
CA ARG A 51 7.10 8.78 13.18
C ARG A 51 7.52 9.72 12.04
N VAL A 52 8.45 9.29 11.21
CA VAL A 52 8.87 10.05 10.01
C VAL A 52 8.21 9.55 8.71
N GLY A 53 7.18 8.72 8.77
CA GLY A 53 6.40 8.31 7.61
C GLY A 53 6.97 7.12 6.82
N LYS A 54 7.77 6.22 7.45
CA LYS A 54 8.28 5.00 6.78
C LYS A 54 7.16 4.11 6.25
N SER A 55 6.22 3.73 7.13
CA SER A 55 5.09 2.86 6.77
C SER A 55 4.17 3.53 5.73
N LEU A 56 3.97 4.84 5.84
CA LEU A 56 3.26 5.61 4.81
C LEU A 56 3.98 5.53 3.46
N SER A 57 5.32 5.67 3.44
CA SER A 57 6.09 5.53 2.19
C SER A 57 5.94 4.15 1.58
N GLY A 58 6.02 3.08 2.39
CA GLY A 58 5.79 1.71 1.94
C GLY A 58 4.39 1.51 1.37
N ALA A 59 3.36 2.06 2.03
CA ALA A 59 1.98 1.99 1.57
C ALA A 59 1.75 2.77 0.27
N MET A 60 2.33 3.98 0.12
CA MET A 60 2.25 4.77 -1.11
C MET A 60 2.96 4.07 -2.27
N GLU A 61 4.17 3.54 -2.05
CA GLU A 61 4.88 2.73 -3.04
C GLU A 61 4.01 1.56 -3.52
N MET A 62 3.46 0.81 -2.57
CA MET A 62 2.59 -0.32 -2.87
C MET A 62 1.34 0.12 -3.63
N ALA A 63 0.69 1.22 -3.22
CA ALA A 63 -0.51 1.74 -3.88
C ALA A 63 -0.23 2.20 -5.32
N TYR A 64 0.91 2.84 -5.58
CA TYR A 64 1.32 3.20 -6.94
C TYR A 64 1.49 1.98 -7.83
N HIS A 65 2.16 0.93 -7.33
CA HIS A 65 2.33 -0.31 -8.09
C HIS A 65 1.01 -1.06 -8.30
N LEU A 66 0.14 -1.12 -7.30
CA LEU A 66 -1.17 -1.78 -7.40
C LEU A 66 -2.11 -1.09 -8.38
N THR A 67 -2.09 0.25 -8.42
CA THR A 67 -3.00 1.06 -9.25
C THR A 67 -2.44 1.40 -10.63
N GLY A 68 -1.12 1.43 -10.78
CA GLY A 68 -0.43 1.97 -11.96
C GLY A 68 -0.50 3.49 -12.08
N LYS A 69 -1.04 4.21 -11.06
CA LYS A 69 -1.21 5.67 -11.07
C LYS A 69 0.04 6.38 -10.55
N TYR A 70 1.13 6.28 -11.28
CA TYR A 70 2.38 6.94 -10.90
C TYR A 70 2.30 8.46 -11.11
N PRO A 71 2.77 9.28 -10.15
CA PRO A 71 2.82 10.73 -10.30
C PRO A 71 3.92 11.16 -11.27
N GLU A 72 3.86 12.41 -11.72
CA GLU A 72 4.82 12.96 -12.70
C GLU A 72 6.27 12.93 -12.20
N TRP A 73 6.49 13.10 -10.89
CA TRP A 73 7.82 13.08 -10.29
C TRP A 73 8.42 11.67 -10.12
N TRP A 74 7.68 10.60 -10.50
CA TRP A 74 8.11 9.22 -10.34
C TRP A 74 9.08 8.79 -11.45
N GLU A 75 10.32 8.49 -11.07
CA GLU A 75 11.40 8.01 -11.95
C GLU A 75 11.77 6.55 -11.70
N GLY A 76 11.24 5.93 -10.63
CA GLY A 76 11.49 4.55 -10.27
C GLY A 76 10.80 3.54 -11.18
N ARG A 77 10.92 2.26 -10.81
CA ARG A 77 10.28 1.16 -11.56
C ARG A 77 8.76 1.39 -11.69
N LYS A 78 8.23 1.15 -12.90
CA LYS A 78 6.80 1.18 -13.21
C LYS A 78 6.34 -0.18 -13.70
N PHE A 79 5.12 -0.57 -13.34
CA PHE A 79 4.44 -1.72 -13.90
C PHE A 79 3.31 -1.23 -14.80
N GLU A 80 3.33 -1.65 -16.07
CA GLU A 80 2.30 -1.33 -17.07
C GLU A 80 1.23 -2.44 -17.16
N ARG A 81 1.09 -3.21 -16.11
CA ARG A 81 0.13 -4.30 -15.96
C ARG A 81 -0.25 -4.49 -14.50
N PRO A 82 -1.40 -5.15 -14.22
CA PRO A 82 -1.73 -5.56 -12.87
C PRO A 82 -0.62 -6.38 -12.21
N VAL A 83 -0.36 -6.14 -10.93
CA VAL A 83 0.71 -6.77 -10.16
C VAL A 83 0.18 -7.72 -9.10
N ARG A 84 1.02 -8.67 -8.69
CA ARG A 84 0.84 -9.50 -7.51
C ARG A 84 1.80 -9.04 -6.43
N ALA A 85 1.28 -8.73 -5.26
CA ALA A 85 2.06 -8.14 -4.20
C ALA A 85 1.71 -8.72 -2.82
N TRP A 86 2.66 -8.71 -1.91
CA TRP A 86 2.44 -8.97 -0.50
C TRP A 86 2.91 -7.78 0.34
N ALA A 87 2.14 -7.48 1.39
CA ALA A 87 2.53 -6.59 2.47
C ALA A 87 2.55 -7.37 3.78
N GLY A 88 3.62 -7.26 4.54
CA GLY A 88 3.81 -8.06 5.74
C GLY A 88 4.46 -7.31 6.89
N GLY A 89 4.09 -7.73 8.10
CA GLY A 89 4.63 -7.26 9.36
C GLY A 89 4.89 -8.41 10.33
N VAL A 90 5.26 -8.08 11.56
CA VAL A 90 5.70 -9.04 12.58
C VAL A 90 4.59 -10.03 12.94
N SER A 91 3.38 -9.56 13.25
CA SER A 91 2.20 -10.38 13.58
C SER A 91 1.02 -10.05 12.66
N ASN A 92 -0.04 -10.85 12.75
CA ASN A 92 -1.28 -10.59 12.02
C ASN A 92 -1.94 -9.28 12.47
N GLU A 93 -1.89 -8.97 13.76
CA GLU A 93 -2.41 -7.73 14.34
C GLU A 93 -1.58 -6.53 13.87
N THR A 94 -0.25 -6.60 13.93
CA THR A 94 0.61 -5.50 13.46
C THR A 94 0.47 -5.29 11.96
N THR A 95 0.32 -6.36 11.17
CA THR A 95 0.06 -6.25 9.72
C THR A 95 -1.28 -5.56 9.45
N ARG A 96 -2.34 -5.85 10.25
CA ARG A 96 -3.63 -5.17 10.18
C ARG A 96 -3.50 -3.69 10.57
N ASP A 97 -2.87 -3.41 11.71
CA ASP A 97 -2.85 -2.08 12.32
C ASP A 97 -1.86 -1.13 11.66
N VAL A 98 -0.92 -1.66 10.87
CA VAL A 98 0.04 -0.85 10.09
C VAL A 98 -0.22 -1.01 8.59
N CYS A 99 0.09 -2.16 7.97
CA CYS A 99 0.04 -2.31 6.52
C CYS A 99 -1.38 -2.14 5.96
N GLN A 100 -2.37 -2.85 6.54
CA GLN A 100 -3.75 -2.74 6.09
C GLN A 100 -4.31 -1.34 6.34
N LYS A 101 -4.08 -0.77 7.53
CA LYS A 101 -4.53 0.57 7.88
C LYS A 101 -3.99 1.63 6.91
N GLU A 102 -2.70 1.63 6.64
CA GLU A 102 -2.09 2.61 5.72
C GLU A 102 -2.53 2.42 4.27
N LEU A 103 -2.87 1.20 3.85
CA LEU A 103 -3.32 0.91 2.49
C LEU A 103 -4.82 1.11 2.29
N VAL A 104 -5.65 0.72 3.26
CA VAL A 104 -7.11 0.62 3.10
C VAL A 104 -7.87 1.65 3.95
N GLY A 105 -7.37 1.96 5.12
CA GLY A 105 -8.02 2.77 6.15
C GLY A 105 -8.17 2.00 7.46
N GLN A 106 -8.73 2.65 8.48
CA GLN A 106 -8.85 2.12 9.84
C GLN A 106 -9.63 0.79 9.85
N PRO A 107 -9.06 -0.33 10.37
CA PRO A 107 -9.66 -1.66 10.23
C PRO A 107 -10.96 -1.88 10.99
N ASP A 108 -11.17 -1.20 12.11
CA ASP A 108 -12.35 -1.29 12.98
C ASP A 108 -13.46 -0.30 12.59
N ASP A 109 -13.22 0.58 11.63
CA ASP A 109 -14.20 1.52 11.09
C ASP A 109 -14.50 1.22 9.61
N PRO A 110 -15.65 0.61 9.30
CA PRO A 110 -16.05 0.36 7.91
C PRO A 110 -16.17 1.61 7.05
N SER A 111 -16.44 2.79 7.66
CA SER A 111 -16.54 4.06 6.93
C SER A 111 -15.18 4.61 6.52
N ALA A 112 -14.10 4.15 7.15
CA ALA A 112 -12.73 4.52 6.82
C ALA A 112 -12.16 3.76 5.61
N LYS A 113 -12.89 2.80 5.04
CA LYS A 113 -12.43 2.09 3.84
C LYS A 113 -12.19 3.07 2.69
N GLY A 114 -10.99 3.05 2.13
CA GLY A 114 -10.57 3.97 1.05
C GLY A 114 -9.96 5.29 1.55
N THR A 115 -9.82 5.47 2.87
CA THR A 115 -9.06 6.60 3.44
C THR A 115 -7.56 6.30 3.58
N GLY A 116 -7.14 5.10 3.23
CA GLY A 116 -5.74 4.71 3.12
C GLY A 116 -5.09 5.22 1.83
N SER A 117 -3.97 4.60 1.44
CA SER A 117 -3.24 4.96 0.23
C SER A 117 -3.94 4.49 -1.05
N VAL A 118 -4.75 3.43 -0.98
CA VAL A 118 -5.56 2.96 -2.12
C VAL A 118 -6.92 3.65 -2.13
N PRO A 119 -7.26 4.43 -3.17
CA PRO A 119 -8.57 5.09 -3.28
C PRO A 119 -9.74 4.10 -3.27
N LEU A 120 -10.85 4.49 -2.66
CA LEU A 120 -12.05 3.64 -2.48
C LEU A 120 -12.57 3.06 -3.80
N ASP A 121 -12.63 3.88 -4.84
CA ASP A 121 -13.14 3.53 -6.17
C ASP A 121 -12.29 2.49 -6.91
N LEU A 122 -11.06 2.24 -6.43
CA LEU A 122 -10.14 1.24 -6.97
C LEU A 122 -10.08 -0.04 -6.13
N ILE A 123 -10.64 -0.04 -4.92
CA ILE A 123 -10.71 -1.23 -4.07
C ILE A 123 -11.84 -2.14 -4.56
N GLY A 124 -11.50 -3.34 -5.01
CA GLY A 124 -12.45 -4.37 -5.39
C GLY A 124 -12.78 -5.33 -4.25
N GLU A 125 -12.85 -6.62 -4.59
CA GLU A 125 -13.13 -7.68 -3.63
C GLU A 125 -12.08 -7.74 -2.51
N THR A 126 -12.56 -7.95 -1.30
CA THR A 126 -11.74 -8.13 -0.10
C THR A 126 -12.05 -9.46 0.57
N VAL A 127 -11.02 -10.21 0.95
CA VAL A 127 -11.16 -11.47 1.69
C VAL A 127 -10.71 -11.26 3.12
N ARG A 128 -11.56 -11.57 4.08
CA ARG A 128 -11.25 -11.48 5.51
C ARG A 128 -10.29 -12.59 5.93
N LYS A 129 -9.46 -12.30 6.92
CA LYS A 129 -8.57 -13.28 7.53
C LYS A 129 -9.30 -14.03 8.65
N ALA A 130 -9.28 -15.36 8.59
CA ALA A 130 -9.87 -16.17 9.64
C ALA A 130 -9.09 -16.02 10.95
N GLY A 131 -9.81 -15.93 12.06
CA GLY A 131 -9.23 -15.89 13.41
C GLY A 131 -8.63 -14.54 13.84
N VAL A 132 -8.63 -13.51 12.99
CA VAL A 132 -8.12 -12.18 13.34
C VAL A 132 -9.19 -11.13 13.04
N PRO A 133 -9.80 -10.52 14.08
CA PRO A 133 -10.87 -9.54 13.90
C PRO A 133 -10.44 -8.39 12.99
N ASN A 134 -11.32 -8.00 12.06
CA ASN A 134 -11.13 -6.87 11.12
C ASN A 134 -9.90 -6.96 10.20
N ALA A 135 -9.15 -8.06 10.23
CA ALA A 135 -8.00 -8.25 9.35
C ALA A 135 -8.45 -8.78 7.98
N LEU A 136 -7.79 -8.29 6.93
CA LEU A 136 -7.88 -8.81 5.58
C LEU A 136 -6.79 -9.85 5.33
N ASN A 137 -7.14 -10.91 4.63
CA ASN A 137 -6.20 -11.86 4.06
C ASN A 137 -5.66 -11.35 2.72
N SER A 138 -6.56 -10.79 1.89
CA SER A 138 -6.22 -10.21 0.60
C SER A 138 -7.27 -9.22 0.11
N LEU A 139 -6.87 -8.42 -0.87
CA LEU A 139 -7.77 -7.57 -1.64
C LEU A 139 -7.31 -7.48 -3.09
N VAL A 140 -8.21 -7.09 -3.98
CA VAL A 140 -7.87 -6.73 -5.36
C VAL A 140 -8.02 -5.23 -5.56
N VAL A 141 -7.14 -4.66 -6.40
CA VAL A 141 -7.10 -3.24 -6.72
C VAL A 141 -7.16 -3.07 -8.23
N ARG A 142 -8.04 -2.20 -8.71
CA ARG A 142 -8.16 -1.93 -10.15
C ARG A 142 -6.91 -1.18 -10.64
N HIS A 143 -6.29 -1.74 -11.67
CA HIS A 143 -5.13 -1.14 -12.31
C HIS A 143 -5.55 -0.21 -13.47
N ILE A 144 -4.81 0.89 -13.69
CA ILE A 144 -5.13 1.89 -14.72
C ILE A 144 -5.15 1.31 -16.16
N THR A 145 -4.35 0.29 -16.43
CA THR A 145 -4.31 -0.39 -17.73
C THR A 145 -5.44 -1.40 -17.94
N GLY A 146 -6.33 -1.54 -16.96
CA GLY A 146 -7.36 -2.57 -16.91
C GLY A 146 -6.92 -3.79 -16.12
N GLY A 147 -7.91 -4.60 -15.70
CA GLY A 147 -7.66 -5.78 -14.84
C GLY A 147 -7.44 -5.43 -13.36
N TRP A 148 -7.01 -6.43 -12.60
CA TRP A 148 -6.96 -6.38 -11.14
C TRP A 148 -5.59 -6.79 -10.61
N SER A 149 -4.91 -5.89 -9.93
CA SER A 149 -3.77 -6.23 -9.08
C SER A 149 -4.26 -6.97 -7.84
N ARG A 150 -3.43 -7.86 -7.31
CA ARG A 150 -3.76 -8.65 -6.11
C ARG A 150 -2.76 -8.36 -5.01
N LEU A 151 -3.27 -8.01 -3.83
CA LEU A 151 -2.47 -7.79 -2.63
C LEU A 151 -2.84 -8.81 -1.56
N GLY A 152 -1.85 -9.55 -1.03
CA GLY A 152 -1.99 -10.42 0.13
C GLY A 152 -1.34 -9.80 1.38
N PHE A 153 -1.98 -9.99 2.54
CA PHE A 153 -1.43 -9.59 3.83
C PHE A 153 -0.83 -10.81 4.54
N LYS A 154 0.44 -10.71 4.91
CA LYS A 154 1.22 -11.79 5.54
C LYS A 154 1.78 -11.34 6.89
N ALA A 155 2.02 -12.29 7.77
CA ALA A 155 2.73 -12.03 9.03
C ALA A 155 3.96 -12.93 9.15
N TYR A 156 5.04 -12.43 9.75
CA TYR A 156 6.28 -13.21 9.92
C TYR A 156 6.07 -14.38 10.87
N GLU A 157 5.23 -14.23 11.89
CA GLU A 157 4.85 -15.29 12.84
C GLU A 157 4.21 -16.51 12.18
N MET A 158 3.65 -16.36 10.96
CA MET A 158 3.06 -17.48 10.20
C MET A 158 4.10 -18.51 9.74
N GLY A 159 5.39 -18.20 9.87
CA GLY A 159 6.48 -19.05 9.43
C GLY A 159 6.77 -18.97 7.93
N LYS A 160 7.97 -19.40 7.56
CA LYS A 160 8.49 -19.30 6.17
C LYS A 160 7.63 -20.04 5.15
N GLU A 161 6.94 -21.11 5.55
CA GLU A 161 6.11 -21.95 4.68
C GLU A 161 4.95 -21.14 4.06
N LYS A 162 4.42 -20.15 4.79
CA LYS A 162 3.35 -19.27 4.30
C LYS A 162 3.86 -18.18 3.34
N TRP A 163 5.17 -18.04 3.23
CA TRP A 163 5.86 -17.13 2.29
C TRP A 163 6.39 -17.85 1.04
N MET A 164 5.99 -19.12 0.85
CA MET A 164 6.36 -19.94 -0.31
C MET A 164 5.23 -19.97 -1.35
N GLY A 165 5.58 -20.36 -2.59
CA GLY A 165 4.64 -20.84 -3.61
C GLY A 165 4.23 -19.83 -4.67
N GLU A 166 3.98 -18.56 -4.37
CA GLU A 166 3.49 -17.57 -5.34
C GLU A 166 4.64 -16.72 -5.91
N GLN A 167 4.62 -16.44 -7.20
CA GLN A 167 5.51 -15.45 -7.82
C GLN A 167 4.89 -14.06 -7.67
N LEU A 168 5.69 -13.10 -7.25
CA LEU A 168 5.27 -11.74 -6.92
C LEU A 168 6.06 -10.72 -7.71
N ASP A 169 5.45 -9.58 -7.94
CA ASP A 169 6.10 -8.42 -8.54
C ASP A 169 6.70 -7.49 -7.48
N VAL A 170 6.04 -7.39 -6.32
CA VAL A 170 6.42 -6.48 -5.22
C VAL A 170 6.14 -7.13 -3.86
N VAL A 171 7.07 -6.94 -2.93
CA VAL A 171 6.88 -7.28 -1.51
C VAL A 171 7.27 -6.09 -0.66
N TRP A 172 6.37 -5.69 0.23
CA TRP A 172 6.64 -4.72 1.29
C TRP A 172 6.75 -5.46 2.62
N LEU A 173 7.92 -5.35 3.23
CA LEU A 173 8.21 -5.87 4.57
C LEU A 173 8.27 -4.67 5.53
N ASP A 174 7.29 -4.56 6.42
CA ASP A 174 7.25 -3.55 7.48
C ASP A 174 7.96 -4.12 8.71
N GLU A 175 8.88 -3.36 9.27
CA GLU A 175 9.87 -3.79 10.26
C GLU A 175 10.82 -4.90 9.73
N GLU A 176 11.85 -5.22 10.50
CA GLU A 176 12.88 -6.20 10.12
C GLU A 176 12.32 -7.63 10.13
N PRO A 177 12.27 -8.31 8.97
CA PRO A 177 11.82 -9.69 8.92
C PRO A 177 12.91 -10.66 9.38
N PRO A 178 12.55 -11.85 9.91
CA PRO A 178 13.50 -12.95 10.05
C PRO A 178 14.18 -13.27 8.73
N ALA A 179 15.48 -13.62 8.76
CA ALA A 179 16.29 -13.90 7.55
C ALA A 179 15.66 -14.96 6.63
N SER A 180 14.98 -15.96 7.20
CA SER A 180 14.27 -17.00 6.45
C SER A 180 13.08 -16.45 5.66
N ILE A 181 12.34 -15.47 6.20
CA ILE A 181 11.24 -14.77 5.53
C ILE A 181 11.80 -13.87 4.42
N TYR A 182 12.84 -13.10 4.74
CA TYR A 182 13.49 -12.22 3.77
C TYR A 182 13.98 -13.00 2.53
N SER A 183 14.68 -14.13 2.73
CA SER A 183 15.11 -15.01 1.64
C SER A 183 13.94 -15.52 0.79
N GLN A 184 12.81 -15.87 1.41
CA GLN A 184 11.61 -16.27 0.66
C GLN A 184 11.05 -15.11 -0.16
N ALA A 185 10.94 -13.90 0.42
CA ALA A 185 10.47 -12.72 -0.29
C ALA A 185 11.34 -12.43 -1.53
N LEU A 186 12.66 -12.48 -1.42
CA LEU A 186 13.58 -12.33 -2.54
C LEU A 186 13.34 -13.37 -3.63
N THR A 187 13.20 -14.64 -3.25
CA THR A 187 12.93 -15.72 -4.22
C THR A 187 11.61 -15.52 -4.96
N ARG A 188 10.60 -14.91 -4.31
CA ARG A 188 9.28 -14.64 -4.93
C ARG A 188 9.31 -13.49 -5.93
N THR A 189 10.21 -12.52 -5.72
CA THR A 189 10.36 -11.34 -6.59
C THR A 189 11.51 -11.46 -7.59
N ALA A 190 12.23 -12.58 -7.61
CA ALA A 190 13.26 -12.82 -8.61
C ALA A 190 12.62 -12.91 -10.00
N ASP A 191 13.07 -12.04 -10.92
CA ASP A 191 12.68 -12.13 -12.32
C ASP A 191 13.15 -13.49 -12.86
N LYS A 192 12.25 -14.20 -13.52
CA LYS A 192 12.68 -15.28 -14.41
C LYS A 192 13.27 -14.58 -15.62
N GLY A 193 14.61 -14.57 -15.67
CA GLY A 193 15.37 -14.11 -16.82
C GLY A 193 14.96 -14.81 -18.12
#